data_4503a7001ef82d38353781d71f418377
#
_entry.id   4503a7001ef82d38353781d71f418377
#
_cell.length_a   1.000
_cell.length_b   1.000
_cell.length_c   1.000
_cell.angle_alpha   90.00
_cell.angle_beta   90.00
_cell.angle_gamma   90.00
#
_symmetry.space_group_name_H-M   'P 1'
#
loop_
_entity.id
_entity.type
_entity.pdbx_description
1 polymer ?
#
loop_
_entity_poly.entity_id
_entity_poly.type
_entity_poly.pdbx_seq_one_letter_code
_entity_poly.pdbx_strand_id
1 'polypeptide(L)'
;MSKKHHWVGEADPDTYYGFVYLITNTVSDRKYIGRKFYHTYKKRKRFKESNWRVYAGSCKPLKEDMQRMGKDKFTFEIICNYKTRGGVVSGEVHFQTDNDVLSPELLPCGERLYY
;
A
#
# COMPACT_ATOMS: atom_id res chain seq x y z
N MET A 1 -11.62 -11.73 18.40
CA MET A 1 -10.84 -12.26 17.28
C MET A 1 -10.61 -11.17 16.24
N SER A 2 -9.37 -10.97 15.83
CA SER A 2 -9.08 -10.07 14.74
C SER A 2 -9.50 -10.69 13.41
N LYS A 3 -10.09 -9.89 12.53
CA LYS A 3 -10.41 -10.32 11.18
C LYS A 3 -9.12 -10.49 10.37
N LYS A 4 -9.12 -11.46 9.47
CA LYS A 4 -7.96 -11.71 8.63
C LYS A 4 -7.72 -10.58 7.62
N HIS A 5 -6.46 -10.36 7.30
CA HIS A 5 -6.05 -9.46 6.24
C HIS A 5 -4.77 -10.01 5.57
N HIS A 6 -4.46 -9.52 4.38
CA HIS A 6 -3.31 -10.00 3.63
C HIS A 6 -2.00 -9.26 3.94
N TRP A 7 -2.06 -8.25 4.79
CA TRP A 7 -0.90 -7.42 5.10
C TRP A 7 0.05 -8.09 6.06
N VAL A 8 1.35 -7.97 5.80
CA VAL A 8 2.41 -8.33 6.74
C VAL A 8 2.79 -7.09 7.52
N GLY A 9 2.92 -7.21 8.83
CA GLY A 9 3.21 -6.10 9.71
C GLY A 9 2.07 -5.82 10.66
N GLU A 10 2.25 -4.83 11.53
CA GLU A 10 1.26 -4.47 12.55
C GLU A 10 0.13 -3.66 11.93
N ALA A 11 -1.09 -4.15 12.07
CA ALA A 11 -2.29 -3.43 11.68
C ALA A 11 -3.11 -3.12 12.93
N ASP A 12 -3.49 -1.85 13.11
CA ASP A 12 -4.27 -1.41 14.27
C ASP A 12 -5.27 -0.33 13.87
N PRO A 13 -6.44 -0.76 13.35
CA PRO A 13 -7.46 0.18 12.88
C PRO A 13 -8.12 0.98 14.00
N ASP A 14 -7.99 0.55 15.25
CA ASP A 14 -8.61 1.27 16.37
C ASP A 14 -7.73 2.43 16.85
N THR A 15 -6.42 2.30 16.75
CA THR A 15 -5.46 3.31 17.23
C THR A 15 -5.03 4.28 16.13
N TYR A 16 -4.84 3.77 14.90
CA TYR A 16 -4.26 4.56 13.82
C TYR A 16 -5.29 4.96 12.79
N TYR A 17 -5.03 6.10 12.14
CA TYR A 17 -5.86 6.64 11.07
C TYR A 17 -5.67 5.84 9.76
N GLY A 18 -4.44 5.49 9.48
CA GLY A 18 -4.10 4.76 8.27
C GLY A 18 -2.63 4.35 8.25
N PHE A 19 -2.21 3.83 7.12
CA PHE A 19 -0.85 3.31 6.98
C PHE A 19 -0.29 3.57 5.58
N VAL A 20 1.04 3.57 5.52
CA VAL A 20 1.79 3.53 4.27
C VAL A 20 2.24 2.09 4.03
N TYR A 21 2.13 1.62 2.81
CA TYR A 21 2.38 0.22 2.48
C TYR A 21 3.32 0.07 1.29
N LEU A 22 3.91 -1.12 1.20
CA LEU A 22 4.73 -1.56 0.08
C LEU A 22 4.14 -2.84 -0.49
N ILE A 23 3.85 -2.85 -1.76
CA ILE A 23 3.45 -4.04 -2.51
C ILE A 23 4.60 -4.40 -3.44
N THR A 24 5.06 -5.65 -3.39
CA THR A 24 6.16 -6.13 -4.22
C THR A 24 5.68 -7.28 -5.10
N ASN A 25 5.95 -7.16 -6.40
CA ASN A 25 5.81 -8.25 -7.35
C ASN A 25 7.06 -9.14 -7.21
N THR A 26 6.93 -10.32 -6.64
CA THR A 26 8.08 -11.18 -6.35
C THR A 26 8.70 -11.82 -7.58
N VAL A 27 8.00 -11.79 -8.71
CA VAL A 27 8.51 -12.33 -9.97
C VAL A 27 9.38 -11.30 -10.70
N SER A 28 8.90 -10.07 -10.83
CA SER A 28 9.59 -9.00 -11.56
C SER A 28 10.40 -8.06 -10.67
N ASP A 29 10.18 -8.11 -9.35
CA ASP A 29 10.74 -7.19 -8.35
C ASP A 29 10.24 -5.75 -8.48
N ARG A 30 9.18 -5.51 -9.23
CA ARG A 30 8.53 -4.19 -9.28
C ARG A 30 7.78 -3.93 -7.98
N LYS A 31 7.76 -2.68 -7.56
CA LYS A 31 7.21 -2.28 -6.27
C LYS A 31 6.21 -1.14 -6.42
N TYR A 32 5.35 -1.01 -5.42
CA TYR A 32 4.41 0.11 -5.33
C TYR A 32 4.30 0.56 -3.89
N ILE A 33 4.52 1.86 -3.66
CA ILE A 33 4.34 2.48 -2.34
C ILE A 33 3.06 3.31 -2.41
N GLY A 34 2.16 3.07 -1.48
CA GLY A 34 0.90 3.78 -1.42
C GLY A 34 0.43 3.98 0.01
N ARG A 35 -0.77 4.52 0.14
CA ARG A 35 -1.40 4.73 1.45
C ARG A 35 -2.81 4.18 1.47
N LYS A 36 -3.29 3.86 2.67
CA LYS A 36 -4.66 3.42 2.88
C LYS A 36 -5.15 3.87 4.25
N PHE A 37 -6.38 4.35 4.31
CA PHE A 37 -7.03 4.68 5.58
C PHE A 37 -7.79 3.46 6.08
N TYR A 38 -7.74 3.23 7.40
CA TYR A 38 -8.46 2.12 8.01
C TYR A 38 -9.98 2.30 7.96
N HIS A 39 -10.45 3.56 8.00
CA HIS A 39 -11.87 3.88 8.01
C HIS A 39 -12.23 4.87 6.93
N THR A 40 -13.48 4.84 6.50
CA THR A 40 -14.07 5.93 5.73
C THR A 40 -14.59 6.97 6.72
N TYR A 41 -14.62 8.24 6.28
CA TYR A 41 -15.01 9.36 7.13
C TYR A 41 -16.16 10.11 6.50
N LYS A 42 -17.07 10.60 7.36
CA LYS A 42 -18.20 11.41 6.95
C LYS A 42 -18.31 12.56 7.93
N LYS A 43 -18.24 13.81 7.43
CA LYS A 43 -18.24 15.01 8.27
C LYS A 43 -17.16 14.95 9.37
N ARG A 44 -15.96 14.48 9.02
CA ARG A 44 -14.79 14.36 9.90
C ARG A 44 -14.95 13.29 11.01
N LYS A 45 -15.98 12.46 10.93
CA LYS A 45 -16.20 11.39 11.91
C LYS A 45 -16.04 10.03 11.23
N ARG A 46 -15.53 9.05 11.98
CA ARG A 46 -15.46 7.68 11.49
C ARG A 46 -16.86 7.21 11.12
N PHE A 47 -16.99 6.70 9.90
CA PHE A 47 -18.27 6.20 9.41
C PHE A 47 -18.29 4.68 9.45
N LYS A 48 -17.38 4.03 8.76
CA LYS A 48 -17.26 2.58 8.74
C LYS A 48 -15.83 2.17 8.41
N GLU A 49 -15.50 0.90 8.68
CA GLU A 49 -14.22 0.35 8.28
C GLU A 49 -14.12 0.34 6.76
N SER A 50 -12.94 0.72 6.24
CA SER A 50 -12.68 0.67 4.80
C SER A 50 -12.39 -0.78 4.36
N ASN A 51 -12.13 -0.97 3.08
CA ASN A 51 -11.74 -2.28 2.54
C ASN A 51 -10.24 -2.58 2.69
N TRP A 52 -9.58 -1.98 3.71
CA TRP A 52 -8.13 -2.07 3.88
C TRP A 52 -7.61 -3.51 3.98
N ARG A 53 -8.40 -4.43 4.51
CA ARG A 53 -7.97 -5.83 4.74
C ARG A 53 -7.65 -6.57 3.44
N VAL A 54 -8.31 -6.21 2.36
CA VAL A 54 -8.16 -6.84 1.04
C VAL A 54 -7.68 -5.89 -0.03
N TYR A 55 -7.38 -4.65 0.37
CA TYR A 55 -6.98 -3.60 -0.57
C TYR A 55 -5.63 -3.93 -1.21
N ALA A 56 -5.55 -3.84 -2.52
CA ALA A 56 -4.36 -4.19 -3.29
C ALA A 56 -3.86 -3.03 -4.14
N GLY A 57 -4.09 -1.79 -3.67
CA GLY A 57 -3.66 -0.59 -4.38
C GLY A 57 -4.67 -0.15 -5.44
N SER A 58 -4.47 1.07 -5.93
CA SER A 58 -5.33 1.65 -6.97
C SER A 58 -4.60 1.82 -8.30
N CYS A 59 -3.35 1.41 -8.39
CA CYS A 59 -2.53 1.54 -9.58
C CYS A 59 -2.97 0.52 -10.64
N LYS A 60 -3.35 1.00 -11.83
CA LYS A 60 -3.87 0.15 -12.89
C LYS A 60 -2.85 -0.90 -13.36
N PRO A 61 -1.59 -0.56 -13.70
CA PRO A 61 -0.59 -1.56 -14.09
C PRO A 61 -0.36 -2.63 -13.02
N LEU A 62 -0.39 -2.25 -11.75
CA LEU A 62 -0.24 -3.18 -10.63
C LEU A 62 -1.40 -4.19 -10.60
N LYS A 63 -2.63 -3.70 -10.75
CA LYS A 63 -3.82 -4.55 -10.76
C LYS A 63 -3.81 -5.50 -11.96
N GLU A 64 -3.39 -5.03 -13.11
CA GLU A 64 -3.28 -5.86 -14.32
C GLU A 64 -2.30 -7.01 -14.11
N ASP A 65 -1.14 -6.73 -13.52
CA ASP A 65 -0.16 -7.76 -13.20
C ASP A 65 -0.71 -8.77 -12.18
N MET A 66 -1.45 -8.33 -11.18
CA MET A 66 -2.08 -9.23 -10.21
C MET A 66 -3.08 -10.17 -10.87
N GLN A 67 -3.86 -9.68 -11.82
CA GLN A 67 -4.82 -10.51 -12.55
C GLN A 67 -4.11 -11.53 -13.44
N ARG A 68 -3.01 -11.12 -14.09
CA ARG A 68 -2.26 -11.96 -15.01
C ARG A 68 -1.43 -13.01 -14.29
N MET A 69 -0.79 -12.65 -13.18
CA MET A 69 0.20 -13.48 -12.49
C MET A 69 -0.33 -14.21 -11.27
N GLY A 70 -1.43 -13.70 -10.70
CA GLY A 70 -1.99 -14.20 -9.44
C GLY A 70 -1.52 -13.39 -8.25
N LYS A 71 -2.43 -13.15 -7.31
CA LYS A 71 -2.18 -12.35 -6.11
C LYS A 71 -1.10 -12.98 -5.21
N ASP A 72 -0.97 -14.30 -5.24
CA ASP A 72 0.01 -15.05 -4.44
C ASP A 72 1.47 -14.76 -4.84
N LYS A 73 1.68 -14.12 -5.99
CA LYS A 73 3.01 -13.70 -6.43
C LYS A 73 3.40 -12.32 -5.89
N PHE A 74 2.54 -11.70 -5.08
CA PHE A 74 2.77 -10.38 -4.54
C PHE A 74 2.84 -10.43 -3.03
N THR A 75 3.68 -9.56 -2.44
CA THR A 75 3.72 -9.36 -0.99
C THR A 75 3.12 -8.01 -0.65
N PHE A 76 2.45 -7.94 0.49
CA PHE A 76 1.74 -6.76 0.98
C PHE A 76 2.29 -6.43 2.36
N GLU A 77 3.04 -5.33 2.48
CA GLU A 77 3.70 -4.96 3.72
C GLU A 77 3.22 -3.61 4.22
N ILE A 78 2.88 -3.54 5.52
CA ILE A 78 2.63 -2.27 6.19
C ILE A 78 3.98 -1.72 6.63
N ILE A 79 4.37 -0.55 6.08
CA ILE A 79 5.64 0.09 6.42
C ILE A 79 5.51 0.85 7.74
N CYS A 80 4.46 1.66 7.85
CA CYS A 80 4.27 2.51 9.02
C CYS A 80 2.81 2.90 9.19
N ASN A 81 2.35 2.93 10.44
CA ASN A 81 1.01 3.42 10.80
C ASN A 81 1.11 4.86 11.28
N TYR A 82 0.05 5.64 11.04
CA TYR A 82 -0.02 7.05 11.43
C TYR A 82 -1.36 7.34 12.09
N LYS A 83 -1.34 8.23 13.09
CA LYS A 83 -2.54 8.57 13.87
C LYS A 83 -3.38 9.67 13.24
N THR A 84 -2.87 10.36 12.23
CA THR A 84 -3.56 11.48 11.58
C THR A 84 -3.57 11.32 10.07
N ARG A 85 -4.56 11.95 9.43
CA ARG A 85 -4.64 11.98 7.97
C ARG A 85 -3.39 12.63 7.37
N GLY A 86 -2.97 13.76 7.94
CA GLY A 86 -1.77 14.46 7.47
C GLY A 86 -0.52 13.60 7.59
N GLY A 87 -0.40 12.82 8.67
CA GLY A 87 0.70 11.88 8.85
C GLY A 87 0.74 10.82 7.78
N VAL A 88 -0.41 10.22 7.44
CA VAL A 88 -0.50 9.21 6.39
C VAL A 88 -0.07 9.80 5.03
N VAL A 89 -0.60 10.96 4.68
CA VAL A 89 -0.29 11.61 3.40
C VAL A 89 1.18 11.99 3.32
N SER A 90 1.73 12.63 4.36
CA SER A 90 3.15 13.01 4.42
C SER A 90 4.06 11.79 4.43
N GLY A 91 3.65 10.72 5.11
CA GLY A 91 4.40 9.49 5.17
C GLY A 91 4.54 8.82 3.82
N GLU A 92 3.46 8.79 3.03
CA GLU A 92 3.51 8.26 1.67
C GLU A 92 4.52 9.01 0.82
N VAL A 93 4.44 10.35 0.83
CA VAL A 93 5.38 11.21 0.07
C VAL A 93 6.81 10.97 0.54
N HIS A 94 7.03 10.90 1.84
CA HIS A 94 8.34 10.67 2.43
C HIS A 94 8.96 9.34 1.94
N PHE A 95 8.21 8.26 2.02
CA PHE A 95 8.72 6.95 1.56
C PHE A 95 8.91 6.88 0.07
N GLN A 96 8.04 7.52 -0.71
CA GLN A 96 8.21 7.58 -2.16
C GLN A 96 9.48 8.38 -2.52
N THR A 97 9.74 9.47 -1.84
CA THR A 97 10.93 10.31 -2.07
C THR A 97 12.20 9.56 -1.67
N ASP A 98 12.21 8.94 -0.49
CA ASP A 98 13.38 8.20 0.01
C ASP A 98 13.75 7.01 -0.90
N ASN A 99 12.75 6.39 -1.51
CA ASN A 99 12.98 5.24 -2.39
C ASN A 99 13.08 5.64 -3.86
N ASP A 100 13.05 6.94 -4.15
CA ASP A 100 13.22 7.49 -5.51
C ASP A 100 12.25 6.83 -6.52
N VAL A 101 10.98 6.79 -6.16
CA VAL A 101 9.92 6.11 -6.93
C VAL A 101 9.80 6.67 -8.36
N LEU A 102 10.11 7.96 -8.55
CA LEU A 102 10.05 8.62 -9.86
C LEU A 102 11.33 8.45 -10.67
N SER A 103 12.33 7.72 -10.16
CA SER A 103 13.58 7.47 -10.88
C SER A 103 13.30 6.71 -12.18
N PRO A 104 14.01 7.05 -13.27
CA PRO A 104 13.92 6.30 -14.52
C PRO A 104 14.65 4.96 -14.47
N GLU A 105 15.21 4.56 -13.33
CA GLU A 105 15.90 3.28 -13.19
C GLU A 105 15.03 2.11 -13.63
N LEU A 106 15.60 1.24 -14.45
CA LEU A 106 14.91 0.10 -15.01
C LEU A 106 15.40 -1.20 -14.39
N LEU A 107 14.48 -2.18 -14.29
CA LEU A 107 14.82 -3.54 -13.96
C LEU A 107 15.53 -4.22 -15.14
N PRO A 108 16.23 -5.36 -14.91
CA PRO A 108 16.87 -6.10 -16.01
C PRO A 108 15.92 -6.47 -17.15
N CYS A 109 14.62 -6.60 -16.88
CA CYS A 109 13.60 -6.89 -17.90
C CYS A 109 13.21 -5.66 -18.73
N GLY A 110 13.73 -4.46 -18.41
CA GLY A 110 13.40 -3.23 -19.12
C GLY A 110 12.20 -2.48 -18.56
N GLU A 111 11.54 -2.98 -17.52
CA GLU A 111 10.42 -2.32 -16.87
C GLU A 111 10.90 -1.41 -15.74
N ARG A 112 10.12 -0.38 -15.43
CA ARG A 112 10.45 0.52 -14.31
C ARG A 112 10.35 -0.25 -12.99
N LEU A 113 11.26 0.06 -12.05
CA LEU A 113 11.29 -0.57 -10.73
C LEU A 113 9.99 -0.35 -9.95
N TYR A 114 9.38 0.82 -10.09
CA TYR A 114 8.12 1.14 -9.41
C TYR A 114 6.97 1.25 -10.40
N TYR A 115 5.83 0.76 -9.96
CA TYR A 115 4.59 0.91 -10.70
C TYR A 115 4.14 2.36 -10.84
#